data_eed7aa89735214dcaf6d0bd5a0b3e0bc
#
_entry.id   eed7aa89735214dcaf6d0bd5a0b3e0bc
#
_cell.length_a   1.000
_cell.length_b   1.000
_cell.length_c   1.000
_cell.angle_alpha   90.00
_cell.angle_beta   90.00
_cell.angle_gamma   90.00
#
_symmetry.space_group_name_H-M   'P 1'
#
loop_
_entity.id
_entity.type
_entity.pdbx_description
1 polymer ?
#
loop_
_entity_poly.entity_id
_entity_poly.type
_entity_poly.pdbx_seq_one_letter_code
_entity_poly.pdbx_strand_id
1 'polypeptide(L)'
;MKFSIIKIITKEANKDLGLLVLRVLAVFSILKTHGLPKLLNFQDSLIHIPDPLGLGATFSIYYAIFTNIFCAILVALGLATRFAAFFIITLTLSGLFIVHINDSAKVQDTPLIYSILFGFITYMGAGKYSLDYKFFKN
;
A
#
# COMPACT_ATOMS: atom_id res chain seq x y z
N MET A 1 -9.75 37.86 -15.77
CA MET A 1 -8.64 36.96 -15.32
C MET A 1 -8.80 36.47 -13.89
N LYS A 2 -9.10 37.28 -12.87
CA LYS A 2 -9.33 36.85 -11.47
C LYS A 2 -10.42 35.80 -11.30
N PHE A 3 -11.58 35.95 -11.98
CA PHE A 3 -12.67 34.98 -11.91
C PHE A 3 -12.32 33.58 -12.45
N SER A 4 -11.44 33.50 -13.46
CA SER A 4 -10.99 32.22 -14.04
C SER A 4 -10.10 31.46 -13.09
N ILE A 5 -9.22 32.12 -12.34
CA ILE A 5 -8.31 31.51 -11.37
C ILE A 5 -9.11 30.95 -10.16
N ILE A 6 -10.08 31.73 -9.64
CA ILE A 6 -10.93 31.28 -8.54
C ILE A 6 -11.72 30.02 -8.95
N LYS A 7 -12.26 29.99 -10.17
CA LYS A 7 -13.02 28.83 -10.69
C LYS A 7 -12.15 27.58 -10.84
N ILE A 8 -10.85 27.73 -11.15
CA ILE A 8 -9.91 26.61 -11.19
C ILE A 8 -9.59 26.10 -9.79
N ILE A 9 -9.36 27.00 -8.83
CA ILE A 9 -9.01 26.68 -7.44
C ILE A 9 -10.19 26.02 -6.71
N THR A 10 -11.43 26.44 -6.98
CA THR A 10 -12.64 25.94 -6.29
C THR A 10 -13.32 24.79 -7.01
N LYS A 11 -12.80 24.36 -8.17
CA LYS A 11 -13.37 23.22 -8.90
C LYS A 11 -13.22 21.93 -8.08
N GLU A 12 -14.32 21.23 -7.87
CA GLU A 12 -14.30 19.94 -7.21
C GLU A 12 -13.41 18.93 -7.94
N ALA A 13 -12.53 18.29 -7.20
CA ALA A 13 -11.68 17.24 -7.75
C ALA A 13 -12.49 15.98 -8.04
N ASN A 14 -12.13 15.28 -9.10
CA ASN A 14 -12.69 13.96 -9.39
C ASN A 14 -12.10 12.93 -8.40
N LYS A 15 -12.89 12.58 -7.38
CA LYS A 15 -12.49 11.66 -6.31
C LYS A 15 -12.12 10.27 -6.84
N ASP A 16 -12.84 9.76 -7.84
CA ASP A 16 -12.59 8.44 -8.41
C ASP A 16 -11.26 8.40 -9.18
N LEU A 17 -10.94 9.47 -9.92
CA LEU A 17 -9.65 9.60 -10.58
C LEU A 17 -8.51 9.76 -9.56
N GLY A 18 -8.73 10.54 -8.52
CA GLY A 18 -7.76 10.69 -7.43
C GLY A 18 -7.44 9.35 -6.76
N LEU A 19 -8.46 8.53 -6.49
CA LEU A 19 -8.27 7.18 -5.93
C LEU A 19 -7.52 6.24 -6.88
N LEU A 20 -7.80 6.29 -8.19
CA LEU A 20 -7.05 5.51 -9.18
C LEU A 20 -5.56 5.89 -9.16
N VAL A 21 -5.27 7.18 -9.25
CA VAL A 21 -3.88 7.68 -9.24
C VAL A 21 -3.17 7.29 -7.95
N LEU A 22 -3.82 7.49 -6.80
CA LEU A 22 -3.25 7.14 -5.50
C LEU A 22 -2.91 5.64 -5.41
N ARG A 23 -3.83 4.77 -5.83
CA ARG A 23 -3.62 3.31 -5.82
C ARG A 23 -2.43 2.91 -6.70
N VAL A 24 -2.39 3.42 -7.93
CA VAL A 24 -1.32 3.08 -8.88
C VAL A 24 0.04 3.56 -8.37
N LEU A 25 0.15 4.79 -7.88
CA LEU A 25 1.40 5.34 -7.37
C LEU A 25 1.85 4.65 -6.08
N ALA A 26 0.94 4.40 -5.13
CA ALA A 26 1.27 3.69 -3.89
C ALA A 26 1.75 2.26 -4.17
N VAL A 27 1.08 1.57 -5.09
CA VAL A 27 1.47 0.22 -5.50
C VAL A 27 2.78 0.21 -6.25
N PHE A 28 3.00 1.13 -7.18
CA PHE A 28 4.29 1.23 -7.88
C PHE A 28 5.45 1.43 -6.89
N SER A 29 5.25 2.29 -5.90
CA SER A 29 6.25 2.54 -4.85
C SER A 29 6.55 1.27 -4.04
N ILE A 30 5.53 0.59 -3.49
CA ILE A 30 5.74 -0.59 -2.64
C ILE A 30 6.31 -1.79 -3.41
N LEU A 31 5.89 -1.98 -4.66
CA LEU A 31 6.46 -3.02 -5.55
C LEU A 31 7.94 -2.78 -5.80
N LYS A 32 8.31 -1.56 -6.18
CA LYS A 32 9.69 -1.20 -6.51
C LYS A 32 10.62 -1.31 -5.31
N THR A 33 10.18 -0.84 -4.15
CA THR A 33 11.07 -0.70 -2.97
C THR A 33 11.05 -1.91 -2.05
N HIS A 34 9.95 -2.65 -1.98
CA HIS A 34 9.76 -3.75 -1.02
C HIS A 34 9.39 -5.09 -1.63
N GLY A 35 8.56 -5.10 -2.70
CA GLY A 35 8.07 -6.34 -3.29
C GLY A 35 9.13 -7.02 -4.16
N LEU A 36 9.52 -6.36 -5.25
CA LEU A 36 10.46 -6.91 -6.22
C LEU A 36 11.83 -7.25 -5.64
N PRO A 37 12.45 -6.42 -4.78
CA PRO A 37 13.73 -6.79 -4.19
C PRO A 37 13.68 -8.11 -3.39
N LYS A 38 12.61 -8.34 -2.62
CA LYS A 38 12.43 -9.59 -1.87
C LYS A 38 12.23 -10.82 -2.76
N LEU A 39 11.57 -10.63 -3.90
CA LEU A 39 11.36 -11.72 -4.85
C LEU A 39 12.64 -12.05 -5.62
N LEU A 40 13.35 -11.02 -6.13
CA LEU A 40 14.55 -11.19 -6.95
C LEU A 40 15.76 -11.64 -6.15
N ASN A 41 15.87 -11.21 -4.89
CA ASN A 41 16.98 -11.55 -3.98
C ASN A 41 16.45 -12.36 -2.78
N PHE A 42 15.68 -13.41 -3.06
CA PHE A 42 14.94 -14.16 -2.03
C PHE A 42 15.83 -14.71 -0.93
N GLN A 43 16.96 -15.33 -1.26
CA GLN A 43 17.87 -15.96 -0.29
C GLN A 43 18.50 -14.93 0.64
N ASP A 44 18.96 -13.81 0.11
CA ASP A 44 19.51 -12.71 0.90
C ASP A 44 18.43 -12.07 1.78
N SER A 45 17.24 -11.86 1.22
CA SER A 45 16.09 -11.34 1.96
C SER A 45 15.65 -12.29 3.09
N LEU A 46 15.71 -13.59 2.89
CA LEU A 46 15.35 -14.60 3.90
C LEU A 46 16.28 -14.54 5.13
N ILE A 47 17.57 -14.28 4.90
CA ILE A 47 18.57 -14.18 5.98
C ILE A 47 18.37 -12.92 6.83
N HIS A 48 17.95 -11.81 6.20
CA HIS A 48 17.89 -10.49 6.83
C HIS A 48 16.46 -10.05 7.22
N ILE A 49 15.43 -10.83 6.87
CA ILE A 49 14.05 -10.41 7.16
C ILE A 49 13.76 -10.44 8.66
N PRO A 50 13.18 -9.38 9.22
CA PRO A 50 12.67 -9.40 10.59
C PRO A 50 11.56 -10.41 10.75
N ASP A 51 11.51 -11.06 11.91
CA ASP A 51 10.42 -11.95 12.33
C ASP A 51 9.68 -11.35 13.53
N PRO A 52 8.77 -10.39 13.29
CA PRO A 52 8.13 -9.64 14.37
C PRO A 52 7.20 -10.47 15.25
N LEU A 53 6.69 -11.60 14.73
CA LEU A 53 5.73 -12.45 15.44
C LEU A 53 6.35 -13.75 15.96
N GLY A 54 7.63 -13.99 15.70
CA GLY A 54 8.28 -15.24 16.12
C GLY A 54 7.79 -16.50 15.40
N LEU A 55 7.22 -16.33 14.19
CA LEU A 55 6.68 -17.44 13.37
C LEU A 55 7.74 -18.04 12.41
N GLY A 56 8.92 -17.50 12.42
CA GLY A 56 10.06 -17.89 11.58
C GLY A 56 10.25 -17.04 10.35
N ALA A 57 11.51 -16.86 9.94
CA ALA A 57 11.89 -16.03 8.79
C ALA A 57 11.21 -16.46 7.49
N THR A 58 11.01 -17.78 7.30
CA THR A 58 10.30 -18.33 6.13
C THR A 58 8.86 -17.82 6.05
N PHE A 59 8.11 -17.88 7.14
CA PHE A 59 6.76 -17.33 7.18
C PHE A 59 6.77 -15.83 6.91
N SER A 60 7.65 -15.10 7.57
CA SER A 60 7.76 -13.64 7.47
C SER A 60 8.06 -13.17 6.04
N ILE A 61 8.96 -13.85 5.31
CA ILE A 61 9.27 -13.49 3.92
C ILE A 61 8.12 -13.80 2.97
N TYR A 62 7.46 -14.95 3.10
CA TYR A 62 6.31 -15.27 2.26
C TYR A 62 5.15 -14.31 2.51
N TYR A 63 4.90 -13.95 3.76
CA TYR A 63 3.88 -12.97 4.10
C TYR A 63 4.22 -11.58 3.52
N ALA A 64 5.48 -11.15 3.60
CA ALA A 64 5.92 -9.89 3.02
C ALA A 64 5.82 -9.89 1.48
N ILE A 65 6.13 -10.99 0.81
CA ILE A 65 5.96 -11.13 -0.65
C ILE A 65 4.48 -11.12 -1.02
N PHE A 66 3.65 -11.88 -0.30
CA PHE A 66 2.21 -11.91 -0.51
C PHE A 66 1.60 -10.50 -0.40
N THR A 67 1.91 -9.75 0.63
CA THR A 67 1.36 -8.41 0.83
C THR A 67 1.92 -7.39 -0.16
N ASN A 68 3.26 -7.37 -0.35
CA ASN A 68 3.92 -6.34 -1.15
C ASN A 68 3.85 -6.59 -2.66
N ILE A 69 3.46 -7.79 -3.10
CA ILE A 69 3.29 -8.13 -4.52
C ILE A 69 1.85 -8.48 -4.83
N PHE A 70 1.33 -9.59 -4.29
CA PHE A 70 0.00 -10.07 -4.66
C PHE A 70 -1.09 -9.10 -4.23
N CYS A 71 -1.14 -8.71 -2.95
CA CYS A 71 -2.11 -7.72 -2.48
C CYS A 71 -1.91 -6.35 -3.14
N ALA A 72 -0.68 -5.94 -3.39
CA ALA A 72 -0.40 -4.69 -4.08
C ALA A 72 -0.97 -4.68 -5.51
N ILE A 73 -0.81 -5.76 -6.28
CA ILE A 73 -1.40 -5.89 -7.62
C ILE A 73 -2.93 -5.83 -7.54
N LEU A 74 -3.55 -6.51 -6.58
CA LEU A 74 -5.01 -6.43 -6.37
C LEU A 74 -5.46 -5.00 -6.11
N VAL A 75 -4.73 -4.24 -5.28
CA VAL A 75 -5.02 -2.82 -5.02
C VAL A 75 -4.90 -1.99 -6.29
N ALA A 76 -3.86 -2.18 -7.11
CA ALA A 76 -3.69 -1.46 -8.36
C ALA A 76 -4.87 -1.68 -9.32
N LEU A 77 -5.26 -2.94 -9.50
CA LEU A 77 -6.41 -3.33 -10.33
C LEU A 77 -7.74 -2.87 -9.74
N GLY A 78 -7.78 -2.60 -8.44
CA GLY A 78 -9.01 -2.30 -7.73
C GLY A 78 -9.91 -3.52 -7.56
N LEU A 79 -9.31 -4.69 -7.30
CA LEU A 79 -10.01 -5.94 -7.05
C LEU A 79 -9.84 -6.38 -5.60
N ALA A 80 -10.95 -6.60 -4.90
CA ALA A 80 -10.96 -6.87 -3.45
C ALA A 80 -10.11 -5.84 -2.68
N THR A 81 -10.17 -4.58 -3.10
CA THR A 81 -9.23 -3.51 -2.73
C THR A 81 -9.10 -3.31 -1.25
N ARG A 82 -10.22 -3.26 -0.51
CA ARG A 82 -10.20 -3.06 0.94
C ARG A 82 -9.51 -4.20 1.67
N PHE A 83 -9.78 -5.42 1.24
CA PHE A 83 -9.19 -6.62 1.81
C PHE A 83 -7.68 -6.67 1.54
N ALA A 84 -7.27 -6.46 0.30
CA ALA A 84 -5.87 -6.47 -0.07
C ALA A 84 -5.07 -5.34 0.61
N ALA A 85 -5.62 -4.13 0.67
CA ALA A 85 -5.01 -3.01 1.36
C ALA A 85 -4.89 -3.25 2.87
N PHE A 86 -5.86 -3.91 3.50
CA PHE A 86 -5.80 -4.30 4.91
C PHE A 86 -4.61 -5.20 5.22
N PHE A 87 -4.31 -6.19 4.38
CA PHE A 87 -3.12 -7.04 4.58
C PHE A 87 -1.82 -6.25 4.45
N ILE A 88 -1.74 -5.28 3.54
CA ILE A 88 -0.57 -4.40 3.45
C ILE A 88 -0.42 -3.57 4.74
N ILE A 89 -1.52 -3.05 5.29
CA ILE A 89 -1.50 -2.30 6.55
C ILE A 89 -0.97 -3.18 7.69
N THR A 90 -1.41 -4.42 7.83
CA THR A 90 -0.93 -5.30 8.92
C THR A 90 0.57 -5.51 8.85
N LEU A 91 1.15 -5.66 7.65
CA LEU A 91 2.59 -5.75 7.49
C LEU A 91 3.28 -4.43 7.86
N THR A 92 2.79 -3.29 7.37
CA THR A 92 3.43 -1.99 7.61
C THR A 92 3.30 -1.55 9.06
N LEU A 93 2.19 -1.84 9.74
CA LEU A 93 2.02 -1.58 11.17
C LEU A 93 2.92 -2.49 12.03
N SER A 94 3.07 -3.77 11.67
CA SER A 94 4.05 -4.62 12.37
C SER A 94 5.47 -4.11 12.19
N GLY A 95 5.82 -3.64 11.00
CA GLY A 95 7.08 -2.95 10.75
C GLY A 95 7.27 -1.72 11.64
N LEU A 96 6.25 -0.88 11.75
CA LEU A 96 6.30 0.37 12.53
C LEU A 96 6.39 0.11 14.04
N PHE A 97 5.49 -0.72 14.59
CA PHE A 97 5.30 -0.85 16.03
C PHE A 97 6.09 -1.98 16.68
N ILE A 98 6.61 -2.93 15.90
CA ILE A 98 7.36 -4.07 16.43
C ILE A 98 8.82 -4.01 15.97
N VAL A 99 9.06 -3.91 14.66
CA VAL A 99 10.42 -3.96 14.11
C VAL A 99 11.17 -2.66 14.37
N HIS A 100 10.56 -1.52 14.04
CA HIS A 100 11.23 -0.20 14.03
C HIS A 100 10.84 0.69 15.20
N ILE A 101 10.26 0.13 16.27
CA ILE A 101 9.77 0.94 17.42
C ILE A 101 10.86 1.77 18.11
N ASN A 102 12.08 1.24 18.13
CA ASN A 102 13.23 1.91 18.75
C ASN A 102 14.14 2.61 17.74
N ASP A 103 13.79 2.60 16.47
CA ASP A 103 14.57 3.24 15.42
C ASP A 103 14.31 4.75 15.35
N SER A 104 15.14 5.47 14.60
CA SER A 104 14.96 6.89 14.37
C SER A 104 13.66 7.17 13.58
N ALA A 105 13.08 8.35 13.78
CA ALA A 105 11.88 8.80 13.05
C ALA A 105 12.04 8.64 11.53
N LYS A 106 13.23 8.89 10.99
CA LYS A 106 13.53 8.71 9.56
C LYS A 106 13.31 7.28 9.07
N VAL A 107 13.61 6.27 9.89
CA VAL A 107 13.38 4.86 9.54
C VAL A 107 11.90 4.51 9.66
N GLN A 108 11.23 5.06 10.69
CA GLN A 108 9.81 4.86 10.92
C GLN A 108 8.90 5.53 9.87
N ASP A 109 9.38 6.57 9.18
CA ASP A 109 8.60 7.30 8.17
C ASP A 109 8.07 6.37 7.06
N THR A 110 8.87 5.44 6.59
CA THR A 110 8.46 4.54 5.50
C THR A 110 7.25 3.68 5.86
N PRO A 111 7.27 2.87 6.94
CA PRO A 111 6.11 2.07 7.31
C PRO A 111 4.91 2.94 7.75
N LEU A 112 5.14 4.10 8.34
CA LEU A 112 4.09 5.05 8.70
C LEU A 112 3.36 5.57 7.47
N ILE A 113 4.09 6.07 6.47
CA ILE A 113 3.51 6.62 5.23
C ILE A 113 2.70 5.55 4.49
N TYR A 114 3.22 4.32 4.35
CA TYR A 114 2.46 3.25 3.72
C TYR A 114 1.21 2.87 4.52
N SER A 115 1.29 2.84 5.86
CA SER A 115 0.12 2.59 6.71
C SER A 115 -0.97 3.64 6.51
N ILE A 116 -0.61 4.92 6.39
CA ILE A 116 -1.54 6.02 6.10
C ILE A 116 -2.15 5.87 4.70
N LEU A 117 -1.32 5.63 3.68
CA LEU A 117 -1.77 5.50 2.28
C LEU A 117 -2.75 4.33 2.11
N PHE A 118 -2.36 3.15 2.55
CA PHE A 118 -3.20 1.96 2.42
C PHE A 118 -4.38 1.98 3.40
N GLY A 119 -4.25 2.64 4.56
CA GLY A 119 -5.36 2.94 5.46
C GLY A 119 -6.42 3.81 4.80
N PHE A 120 -6.00 4.86 4.11
CA PHE A 120 -6.90 5.72 3.34
C PHE A 120 -7.57 4.95 2.19
N ILE A 121 -6.83 4.11 1.45
CA ILE A 121 -7.37 3.26 0.39
C ILE A 121 -8.40 2.26 0.96
N THR A 122 -8.12 1.66 2.13
CA THR A 122 -9.06 0.75 2.81
C THR A 122 -10.35 1.47 3.19
N TYR A 123 -10.25 2.68 3.72
CA TYR A 123 -11.40 3.50 4.12
C TYR A 123 -12.24 3.92 2.90
N MET A 124 -11.62 4.52 1.90
CA MET A 124 -12.31 5.05 0.71
C MET A 124 -12.79 3.94 -0.24
N GLY A 125 -12.08 2.82 -0.30
CA GLY A 125 -12.31 1.77 -1.29
C GLY A 125 -11.68 2.08 -2.65
N ALA A 126 -12.08 1.31 -3.66
CA ALA A 126 -11.43 1.33 -4.97
C ALA A 126 -11.85 2.49 -5.90
N GLY A 127 -13.03 3.09 -5.67
CA GLY A 127 -13.61 4.09 -6.58
C GLY A 127 -14.18 3.47 -7.87
N LYS A 128 -14.73 4.32 -8.75
CA LYS A 128 -15.38 3.87 -9.99
C LYS A 128 -14.42 3.28 -11.02
N TYR A 129 -13.17 3.72 -11.03
CA TYR A 129 -12.14 3.19 -11.94
C TYR A 129 -11.47 1.94 -11.35
N SER A 130 -12.27 0.86 -11.13
CA SER A 130 -11.83 -0.36 -10.45
C SER A 130 -12.60 -1.58 -10.92
N LEU A 131 -12.02 -2.76 -10.76
CA LEU A 131 -12.68 -4.03 -11.03
C LEU A 131 -13.79 -4.32 -9.99
N ASP A 132 -13.60 -3.89 -8.74
CA ASP A 132 -14.64 -3.98 -7.70
C ASP A 132 -15.94 -3.28 -8.15
N TYR A 133 -15.80 -2.08 -8.72
CA TYR A 133 -16.96 -1.34 -9.22
C TYR A 133 -17.61 -2.04 -10.41
N LYS A 134 -16.79 -2.56 -11.34
CA LYS A 134 -17.27 -3.22 -12.55
C LYS A 134 -18.03 -4.51 -12.27
N PHE A 135 -17.57 -5.29 -11.27
CA PHE A 135 -18.13 -6.62 -11.02
C PHE A 135 -19.19 -6.65 -9.92
N PHE A 136 -19.14 -5.73 -8.95
CA PHE A 136 -19.98 -5.79 -7.75
C PHE A 136 -20.92 -4.60 -7.58
N LYS A 137 -20.86 -3.61 -8.44
CA LYS A 137 -21.72 -2.42 -8.38
C LYS A 137 -22.50 -2.27 -9.68
N ASN A 138 -23.37 -3.25 -9.96
CA ASN A 138 -24.48 -3.11 -10.92
C ASN A 138 -25.70 -2.59 -10.21
#